data_9f875823c37f0bc70575d6235b023294
#
_entry.id   9f875823c37f0bc70575d6235b023294
#
_cell.length_a   1.000
_cell.length_b   1.000
_cell.length_c   1.000
_cell.angle_alpha   90.00
_cell.angle_beta   90.00
_cell.angle_gamma   90.00
#
_symmetry.space_group_name_H-M   'P 1'
#
loop_
_entity.id
_entity.type
_entity.pdbx_description
1 polymer ?
#
loop_
_entity_poly.entity_id
_entity_poly.type
_entity_poly.pdbx_seq_one_letter_code
_entity_poly.pdbx_strand_id
1 'polypeptide(L)'
;DVYKRQGEQIKAVLVKRGEKVAGYMFYSIDDKTFAVQELMAEETAARHSLLQFARQHVTEAENFSWLAEAWDKTYLHLQDQKYAGSLQPFMMARCINVRQALLQLTDIAADVQGTLSLLINDKTLPLNNGLLKLEINASQINIKSTVDMQDIEMDVAAFTQLYFGQFSVQELAAENRLKIHNQEAASLLDR
;
A
#
# COMPACT_ATOMS: atom_id res chain seq x y z
N ASP A 1 1.30 -17.38 0.70
CA ASP A 1 2.37 -18.40 0.60
C ASP A 1 3.70 -17.73 0.81
N VAL A 2 4.24 -17.85 2.02
CA VAL A 2 5.61 -17.43 2.31
C VAL A 2 6.53 -18.40 1.57
N TYR A 3 7.28 -17.92 0.59
CA TYR A 3 8.32 -18.69 -0.08
C TYR A 3 9.36 -19.08 0.97
N LYS A 4 9.26 -20.30 1.49
CA LYS A 4 10.33 -20.92 2.27
C LYS A 4 11.50 -21.16 1.33
N ARG A 5 12.55 -20.36 1.40
CA ARG A 5 13.85 -20.79 0.92
C ARG A 5 14.26 -22.00 1.73
N GLN A 6 14.44 -23.15 1.09
CA GLN A 6 14.90 -24.36 1.75
C GLN A 6 16.28 -24.07 2.37
N GLY A 7 16.35 -24.10 3.71
CA GLY A 7 17.59 -23.94 4.47
C GLY A 7 17.62 -22.79 5.50
N GLU A 8 16.79 -21.76 5.37
CA GLU A 8 16.74 -20.66 6.35
C GLU A 8 15.78 -20.99 7.49
N GLN A 9 16.27 -21.03 8.72
CA GLN A 9 15.40 -21.08 9.90
C GLN A 9 14.81 -19.71 10.15
N ILE A 10 13.57 -19.50 9.70
CA ILE A 10 12.82 -18.28 10.03
C ILE A 10 12.39 -18.38 11.49
N LYS A 11 12.76 -17.37 12.27
CA LYS A 11 12.38 -17.18 13.67
C LYS A 11 11.31 -16.11 13.77
N ALA A 12 10.51 -16.14 14.83
CA ALA A 12 9.51 -15.14 15.12
C ALA A 12 9.75 -14.53 16.51
N VAL A 13 9.54 -13.24 16.63
CA VAL A 13 9.51 -12.52 17.91
C VAL A 13 8.22 -11.70 17.98
N LEU A 14 7.62 -11.63 19.17
CA LEU A 14 6.38 -10.91 19.45
C LEU A 14 6.65 -9.84 20.52
N VAL A 15 6.04 -8.66 20.32
CA VAL A 15 5.92 -7.64 21.35
C VAL A 15 4.51 -7.66 21.88
N LYS A 16 4.37 -7.79 23.21
CA LYS A 16 3.07 -7.77 23.88
C LYS A 16 2.94 -6.54 24.77
N ARG A 17 1.72 -6.05 24.87
CA ARG A 17 1.30 -5.05 25.84
C ARG A 17 0.21 -5.68 26.72
N GLY A 18 0.61 -6.14 27.89
CA GLY A 18 -0.23 -7.06 28.68
C GLY A 18 -0.47 -8.36 27.92
N GLU A 19 -1.73 -8.75 27.74
CA GLU A 19 -2.11 -9.95 27.00
C GLU A 19 -2.22 -9.73 25.48
N LYS A 20 -2.26 -8.47 25.01
CA LYS A 20 -2.44 -8.13 23.59
C LYS A 20 -1.10 -8.12 22.85
N VAL A 21 -1.04 -8.75 21.68
CA VAL A 21 0.09 -8.63 20.76
C VAL A 21 0.05 -7.23 20.12
N ALA A 22 1.11 -6.44 20.31
CA ALA A 22 1.26 -5.10 19.79
C ALA A 22 2.16 -5.05 18.54
N GLY A 23 2.87 -6.13 18.24
CA GLY A 23 3.71 -6.24 17.04
C GLY A 23 4.43 -7.58 16.97
N TYR A 24 4.96 -7.88 15.78
CA TYR A 24 5.78 -9.07 15.54
C TYR A 24 6.83 -8.81 14.47
N MET A 25 7.83 -9.68 14.44
CA MET A 25 8.84 -9.69 13.40
C MET A 25 9.21 -11.14 13.06
N PHE A 26 9.25 -11.45 11.76
CA PHE A 26 9.86 -12.65 11.22
C PHE A 26 11.26 -12.33 10.73
N TYR A 27 12.25 -13.10 11.15
CA TYR A 27 13.65 -12.87 10.82
C TYR A 27 14.44 -14.15 10.66
N SER A 28 15.57 -14.06 9.99
CA SER A 28 16.61 -15.09 9.95
C SER A 28 17.96 -14.45 10.23
N ILE A 29 18.92 -15.26 10.69
CA ILE A 29 20.32 -14.87 10.81
C ILE A 29 21.11 -15.87 10.00
N ASP A 30 21.74 -15.41 8.94
CA ASP A 30 22.57 -16.22 8.06
C ASP A 30 23.72 -15.35 7.51
N ASP A 31 24.88 -15.95 7.35
CA ASP A 31 26.11 -15.32 6.84
C ASP A 31 26.33 -13.90 7.42
N LYS A 32 26.27 -13.78 8.78
CA LYS A 32 26.42 -12.52 9.51
C LYS A 32 25.41 -11.43 9.14
N THR A 33 24.30 -11.79 8.56
CA THR A 33 23.21 -10.87 8.22
C THR A 33 21.98 -11.20 9.04
N PHE A 34 21.47 -10.22 9.79
CA PHE A 34 20.15 -10.26 10.40
C PHE A 34 19.13 -9.78 9.36
N ALA A 35 18.39 -10.70 8.77
CA ALA A 35 17.44 -10.40 7.73
C ALA A 35 16.01 -10.40 8.27
N VAL A 36 15.34 -9.25 8.25
CA VAL A 36 13.92 -9.13 8.58
C VAL A 36 13.10 -9.43 7.33
N GLN A 37 12.28 -10.45 7.43
CA GLN A 37 11.38 -10.87 6.35
C GLN A 37 10.06 -10.09 6.39
N GLU A 38 9.57 -9.81 7.60
CA GLU A 38 8.35 -9.06 7.84
C GLU A 38 8.40 -8.40 9.23
N LEU A 39 7.95 -7.17 9.33
CA LEU A 39 7.82 -6.44 10.59
C LEU A 39 6.48 -5.70 10.59
N MET A 40 5.63 -6.03 11.56
CA MET A 40 4.36 -5.33 11.80
C MET A 40 4.29 -4.83 13.23
N ALA A 41 3.84 -3.60 13.41
CA ALA A 41 3.65 -2.99 14.72
C ALA A 41 2.48 -2.01 14.69
N GLU A 42 1.57 -2.14 15.65
CA GLU A 42 0.42 -1.23 15.80
C GLU A 42 0.86 0.18 16.25
N GLU A 43 1.98 0.26 17.00
CA GLU A 43 2.47 1.50 17.61
C GLU A 43 3.97 1.67 17.38
N THR A 44 4.43 2.91 17.35
CA THR A 44 5.86 3.24 17.25
C THR A 44 6.70 2.60 18.39
N ALA A 45 6.14 2.52 19.60
CA ALA A 45 6.81 1.90 20.74
C ALA A 45 7.07 0.40 20.52
N ALA A 46 6.10 -0.33 19.94
CA ALA A 46 6.26 -1.73 19.59
C ALA A 46 7.31 -1.92 18.48
N ARG A 47 7.28 -1.04 17.46
CA ARG A 47 8.30 -0.99 16.41
C ARG A 47 9.71 -0.79 16.98
N HIS A 48 9.88 0.18 17.86
CA HIS A 48 11.16 0.43 18.53
C HIS A 48 11.64 -0.79 19.32
N SER A 49 10.75 -1.49 20.02
CA SER A 49 11.10 -2.70 20.77
C SER A 49 11.61 -3.80 19.85
N LEU A 50 10.98 -3.99 18.68
CA LEU A 50 11.42 -4.97 17.68
C LEU A 50 12.78 -4.60 17.07
N LEU A 51 13.01 -3.31 16.76
CA LEU A 51 14.30 -2.84 16.26
C LEU A 51 15.40 -2.96 17.33
N GLN A 52 15.09 -2.70 18.60
CA GLN A 52 16.03 -2.93 19.70
C GLN A 52 16.36 -4.40 19.89
N PHE A 53 15.39 -5.29 19.74
CA PHE A 53 15.63 -6.73 19.74
C PHE A 53 16.63 -7.10 18.63
N ALA A 54 16.41 -6.63 17.40
CA ALA A 54 17.35 -6.89 16.30
C ALA A 54 18.76 -6.37 16.61
N ARG A 55 18.87 -5.18 17.23
CA ARG A 55 20.15 -4.60 17.64
C ARG A 55 20.91 -5.45 18.68
N GLN A 56 20.23 -6.22 19.51
CA GLN A 56 20.90 -7.10 20.48
C GLN A 56 21.69 -8.23 19.82
N HIS A 57 21.44 -8.52 18.54
CA HIS A 57 22.14 -9.54 17.76
C HIS A 57 23.41 -9.01 17.05
N VAL A 58 23.89 -7.81 17.39
CA VAL A 58 25.08 -7.19 16.79
C VAL A 58 26.35 -8.07 16.90
N THR A 59 26.42 -8.96 17.87
CA THR A 59 27.53 -9.92 18.03
C THR A 59 27.44 -11.10 17.05
N GLU A 60 26.27 -11.39 16.53
CA GLU A 60 25.98 -12.50 15.62
C GLU A 60 25.88 -12.02 14.17
N ALA A 61 25.52 -10.74 13.97
CA ALA A 61 25.26 -10.17 12.66
C ALA A 61 25.99 -8.82 12.48
N GLU A 62 26.75 -8.72 11.41
CA GLU A 62 27.46 -7.49 11.01
C GLU A 62 26.57 -6.60 10.12
N ASN A 63 25.60 -7.20 9.44
CA ASN A 63 24.68 -6.54 8.53
C ASN A 63 23.24 -6.68 9.02
N PHE A 64 22.45 -5.67 8.75
CA PHE A 64 21.00 -5.67 8.98
C PHE A 64 20.30 -5.37 7.66
N SER A 65 19.36 -6.22 7.28
CA SER A 65 18.53 -6.01 6.08
C SER A 65 17.06 -6.26 6.39
N TRP A 66 16.18 -5.56 5.72
CA TRP A 66 14.75 -5.85 5.81
C TRP A 66 14.05 -5.62 4.49
N LEU A 67 13.07 -6.46 4.22
CA LEU A 67 12.13 -6.25 3.14
C LEU A 67 11.02 -5.32 3.65
N ALA A 68 10.88 -4.17 3.02
CA ALA A 68 9.95 -3.14 3.44
C ALA A 68 9.06 -2.72 2.27
N GLU A 69 7.88 -2.26 2.61
CA GLU A 69 7.00 -1.60 1.64
C GLU A 69 7.61 -0.25 1.21
N ALA A 70 7.28 0.21 0.00
CA ALA A 70 7.87 1.43 -0.55
C ALA A 70 7.58 2.69 0.31
N TRP A 71 6.52 2.66 1.10
CA TRP A 71 6.14 3.74 2.04
C TRP A 71 6.68 3.54 3.47
N ASP A 72 7.38 2.44 3.75
CA ASP A 72 7.95 2.21 5.09
C ASP A 72 9.00 3.27 5.40
N LYS A 73 8.83 3.91 6.55
CA LYS A 73 9.72 4.95 7.06
C LYS A 73 10.52 4.48 8.26
N THR A 74 10.67 3.18 8.46
CA THR A 74 11.44 2.59 9.57
C THR A 74 12.88 3.11 9.60
N TYR A 75 13.47 3.41 8.44
CA TYR A 75 14.80 4.00 8.33
C TYR A 75 14.96 5.32 9.09
N LEU A 76 13.87 6.08 9.33
CA LEU A 76 13.92 7.31 10.13
C LEU A 76 14.21 7.07 11.61
N HIS A 77 14.04 5.84 12.10
CA HIS A 77 14.32 5.44 13.47
C HIS A 77 15.74 4.89 13.67
N LEU A 78 16.52 4.78 12.59
CA LEU A 78 17.91 4.35 12.66
C LEU A 78 18.79 5.50 13.15
N GLN A 79 19.69 5.20 14.11
CA GLN A 79 20.63 6.19 14.63
C GLN A 79 21.72 6.55 13.62
N ASP A 80 22.14 5.59 12.82
CA ASP A 80 23.08 5.80 11.71
C ASP A 80 22.30 5.75 10.40
N GLN A 81 22.38 6.83 9.64
CA GLN A 81 21.69 6.95 8.33
C GLN A 81 22.48 6.35 7.17
N LYS A 82 23.50 5.55 7.46
CA LYS A 82 24.23 4.79 6.43
C LYS A 82 23.47 3.53 6.04
N TYR A 83 22.42 3.69 5.28
CA TYR A 83 21.69 2.57 4.69
C TYR A 83 21.71 2.68 3.16
N ALA A 84 21.65 1.54 2.50
CA ALA A 84 21.40 1.42 1.07
C ALA A 84 20.07 0.72 0.87
N GLY A 85 19.27 1.21 -0.05
CA GLY A 85 18.00 0.59 -0.43
C GLY A 85 17.91 0.39 -1.92
N SER A 86 17.22 -0.66 -2.34
CA SER A 86 16.85 -0.89 -3.73
C SER A 86 15.36 -1.09 -3.85
N LEU A 87 14.74 -0.48 -4.86
CA LEU A 87 13.35 -0.71 -5.19
C LEU A 87 13.27 -1.85 -6.21
N GLN A 88 12.56 -2.91 -5.86
CA GLN A 88 12.38 -4.06 -6.75
C GLN A 88 10.89 -4.28 -7.01
N PRO A 89 10.46 -4.45 -8.27
CA PRO A 89 9.09 -4.82 -8.56
C PRO A 89 8.83 -6.24 -8.05
N PHE A 90 7.83 -6.40 -7.17
CA PHE A 90 7.50 -7.68 -6.57
C PHE A 90 6.44 -8.43 -7.36
N MET A 91 5.38 -7.74 -7.75
CA MET A 91 4.33 -8.29 -8.59
C MET A 91 3.75 -7.22 -9.52
N MET A 92 3.09 -7.68 -10.58
CA MET A 92 2.28 -6.83 -11.45
C MET A 92 0.80 -7.16 -11.24
N ALA A 93 -0.01 -6.13 -11.14
CA ALA A 93 -1.45 -6.24 -11.07
C ALA A 93 -2.10 -5.39 -12.17
N ARG A 94 -3.27 -5.82 -12.64
CA ARG A 94 -4.09 -5.08 -13.58
C ARG A 94 -5.56 -5.25 -13.24
N CYS A 95 -6.27 -4.17 -13.13
CA CYS A 95 -7.73 -4.21 -13.03
C CYS A 95 -8.32 -4.59 -14.40
N ILE A 96 -9.01 -5.72 -14.45
CA ILE A 96 -9.65 -6.23 -15.70
C ILE A 96 -11.08 -5.74 -15.84
N ASN A 97 -11.73 -5.34 -14.75
CA ASN A 97 -13.09 -4.77 -14.77
C ASN A 97 -13.21 -3.70 -13.69
N VAL A 98 -13.05 -2.44 -14.12
CA VAL A 98 -13.06 -1.26 -13.23
C VAL A 98 -14.40 -1.13 -12.48
N ARG A 99 -15.51 -1.32 -13.18
CA ARG A 99 -16.85 -1.20 -12.57
C ARG A 99 -17.06 -2.23 -11.47
N GLN A 100 -16.68 -3.48 -11.70
CA GLN A 100 -16.81 -4.54 -10.69
C GLN A 100 -15.85 -4.32 -9.52
N ALA A 101 -14.62 -3.88 -9.78
CA ALA A 101 -13.66 -3.56 -8.74
C ALA A 101 -14.21 -2.49 -7.78
N LEU A 102 -14.75 -1.41 -8.33
CA LEU A 102 -15.34 -0.34 -7.52
C LEU A 102 -16.57 -0.80 -6.72
N LEU A 103 -17.43 -1.66 -7.31
CA LEU A 103 -18.60 -2.19 -6.61
C LEU A 103 -18.25 -3.17 -5.48
N GLN A 104 -17.04 -3.71 -5.49
CA GLN A 104 -16.55 -4.64 -4.45
C GLN A 104 -15.83 -3.94 -3.29
N LEU A 105 -15.67 -2.62 -3.33
CA LEU A 105 -15.14 -1.87 -2.21
C LEU A 105 -16.14 -1.90 -1.05
N THR A 106 -15.76 -2.50 0.07
CA THR A 106 -16.63 -2.69 1.24
C THR A 106 -16.22 -1.86 2.46
N ASP A 107 -14.95 -1.45 2.52
CA ASP A 107 -14.36 -0.79 3.69
C ASP A 107 -14.27 0.74 3.52
N ILE A 108 -15.27 1.33 2.86
CA ILE A 108 -15.35 2.78 2.76
C ILE A 108 -15.77 3.34 4.10
N ALA A 109 -15.01 4.32 4.61
CA ALA A 109 -15.33 4.97 5.85
C ALA A 109 -16.74 5.60 5.82
N ALA A 110 -17.50 5.46 6.89
CA ALA A 110 -18.91 5.85 6.93
C ALA A 110 -19.15 7.37 6.74
N ASP A 111 -18.11 8.18 6.96
CA ASP A 111 -18.13 9.63 6.77
C ASP A 111 -17.80 10.05 5.33
N VAL A 112 -17.39 9.11 4.47
CA VAL A 112 -17.14 9.38 3.06
C VAL A 112 -18.46 9.38 2.29
N GLN A 113 -18.87 10.56 1.85
CA GLN A 113 -20.06 10.77 1.07
C GLN A 113 -19.78 11.76 -0.05
N GLY A 114 -20.32 11.50 -1.23
CA GLY A 114 -20.16 12.42 -2.35
C GLY A 114 -20.41 11.77 -3.69
N THR A 115 -20.22 12.57 -4.72
CA THR A 115 -20.35 12.13 -6.10
C THR A 115 -19.12 12.57 -6.87
N LEU A 116 -18.60 11.69 -7.71
CA LEU A 116 -17.52 12.03 -8.63
C LEU A 116 -17.68 11.32 -9.97
N SER A 117 -17.17 11.93 -11.02
CA SER A 117 -17.20 11.42 -12.39
C SER A 117 -15.78 11.05 -12.84
N LEU A 118 -15.57 9.76 -13.08
CA LEU A 118 -14.28 9.16 -13.38
C LEU A 118 -14.22 8.70 -14.83
N LEU A 119 -13.34 9.32 -15.63
CA LEU A 119 -13.06 8.87 -17.00
C LEU A 119 -11.88 7.89 -16.99
N ILE A 120 -12.16 6.66 -17.42
CA ILE A 120 -11.14 5.61 -17.55
C ILE A 120 -10.83 5.37 -19.02
N ASN A 121 -9.54 5.30 -19.32
CA ASN A 121 -9.00 4.95 -20.62
C ASN A 121 -8.25 3.60 -20.56
N ASP A 122 -8.70 2.61 -21.32
CA ASP A 122 -8.08 1.30 -21.42
C ASP A 122 -7.88 0.90 -22.88
N LYS A 123 -6.64 0.86 -23.33
CA LYS A 123 -6.29 0.51 -24.73
C LYS A 123 -6.47 -0.98 -25.03
N THR A 124 -6.50 -1.83 -24.00
CA THR A 124 -6.50 -3.28 -24.14
C THR A 124 -7.91 -3.87 -23.97
N LEU A 125 -8.65 -3.36 -22.97
CA LEU A 125 -9.99 -3.85 -22.65
C LEU A 125 -11.03 -2.72 -22.81
N PRO A 126 -11.68 -2.62 -23.97
CA PRO A 126 -12.65 -1.55 -24.26
C PRO A 126 -13.81 -1.47 -23.26
N LEU A 127 -14.12 -2.57 -22.57
CA LEU A 127 -15.18 -2.60 -21.55
C LEU A 127 -14.92 -1.67 -20.36
N ASN A 128 -13.68 -1.29 -20.11
CA ASN A 128 -13.31 -0.36 -19.06
C ASN A 128 -13.39 1.11 -19.50
N ASN A 129 -13.46 1.37 -20.82
CA ASN A 129 -13.53 2.73 -21.31
C ASN A 129 -14.88 3.37 -21.02
N GLY A 130 -14.83 4.61 -20.61
CA GLY A 130 -16.01 5.43 -20.44
C GLY A 130 -16.00 6.28 -19.19
N LEU A 131 -16.99 7.12 -19.09
CA LEU A 131 -17.21 8.00 -17.98
C LEU A 131 -18.18 7.34 -17.00
N LEU A 132 -17.71 7.12 -15.79
CA LEU A 132 -18.43 6.49 -14.69
C LEU A 132 -18.76 7.56 -13.64
N LYS A 133 -20.03 7.72 -13.31
CA LYS A 133 -20.47 8.52 -12.17
C LYS A 133 -20.60 7.63 -10.95
N LEU A 134 -19.80 7.90 -9.94
CA LEU A 134 -19.80 7.23 -8.65
C LEU A 134 -20.61 8.06 -7.68
N GLU A 135 -21.59 7.46 -7.06
CA GLU A 135 -22.35 8.03 -5.93
C GLU A 135 -21.99 7.21 -4.71
N ILE A 136 -21.20 7.81 -3.80
CA ILE A 136 -20.73 7.18 -2.56
C ILE A 136 -21.67 7.63 -1.44
N ASN A 137 -22.26 6.67 -0.75
CA ASN A 137 -23.17 6.94 0.34
C ASN A 137 -23.11 5.81 1.40
N ALA A 138 -22.73 6.16 2.62
CA ALA A 138 -22.73 5.25 3.78
C ALA A 138 -22.14 3.87 3.49
N SER A 139 -20.93 3.81 2.98
CA SER A 139 -20.18 2.58 2.65
C SER A 139 -20.72 1.82 1.42
N GLN A 140 -21.56 2.44 0.61
CA GLN A 140 -22.02 1.88 -0.65
C GLN A 140 -21.63 2.76 -1.83
N ILE A 141 -21.25 2.14 -2.92
CA ILE A 141 -20.99 2.81 -4.18
C ILE A 141 -22.07 2.41 -5.19
N ASN A 142 -22.74 3.41 -5.73
CA ASN A 142 -23.59 3.25 -6.91
C ASN A 142 -22.85 3.80 -8.12
N ILE A 143 -22.85 3.05 -9.23
CA ILE A 143 -22.15 3.44 -10.45
C ILE A 143 -23.14 3.55 -11.60
N LYS A 144 -23.17 4.70 -12.23
CA LYS A 144 -23.96 4.98 -13.42
C LYS A 144 -23.04 5.40 -14.57
N SER A 145 -23.41 5.08 -15.80
CA SER A 145 -22.78 5.72 -16.95
C SER A 145 -23.33 7.14 -17.07
N THR A 146 -22.46 8.10 -17.39
CA THR A 146 -22.85 9.50 -17.56
C THR A 146 -22.20 10.10 -18.80
N VAL A 147 -22.70 11.23 -19.22
CA VAL A 147 -22.14 12.08 -20.29
C VAL A 147 -21.74 13.45 -19.74
N ASP A 148 -21.80 13.61 -18.42
CA ASP A 148 -21.40 14.85 -17.74
C ASP A 148 -19.90 15.12 -17.93
N MET A 149 -19.41 16.22 -17.36
CA MET A 149 -17.97 16.47 -17.36
C MET A 149 -17.26 15.54 -16.38
N GLN A 150 -16.05 15.08 -16.75
CA GLN A 150 -15.21 14.29 -15.88
C GLN A 150 -14.59 15.16 -14.77
N ASP A 151 -14.60 14.65 -13.55
CA ASP A 151 -13.86 15.24 -12.43
C ASP A 151 -12.41 14.77 -12.44
N ILE A 152 -12.18 13.51 -12.81
CA ILE A 152 -10.85 12.89 -12.89
C ILE A 152 -10.76 12.05 -14.15
N GLU A 153 -9.61 12.14 -14.83
CA GLU A 153 -9.26 11.33 -15.99
C GLU A 153 -7.99 10.53 -15.73
N MET A 154 -8.01 9.22 -15.99
CA MET A 154 -6.84 8.35 -15.84
C MET A 154 -6.89 7.14 -16.77
N ASP A 155 -5.75 6.50 -16.96
CA ASP A 155 -5.71 5.18 -17.58
C ASP A 155 -5.94 4.06 -16.55
N VAL A 156 -6.21 2.84 -17.05
CA VAL A 156 -6.43 1.68 -16.18
C VAL A 156 -5.22 1.30 -15.33
N ALA A 157 -4.00 1.67 -15.74
CA ALA A 157 -2.80 1.39 -14.96
C ALA A 157 -2.73 2.31 -13.74
N ALA A 158 -2.98 3.62 -13.92
CA ALA A 158 -3.09 4.57 -12.82
C ALA A 158 -4.25 4.20 -11.88
N PHE A 159 -5.41 3.82 -12.44
CA PHE A 159 -6.52 3.29 -11.64
C PHE A 159 -6.11 2.08 -10.81
N THR A 160 -5.38 1.13 -11.39
CA THR A 160 -4.92 -0.07 -10.66
C THR A 160 -3.99 0.31 -9.51
N GLN A 161 -3.05 1.23 -9.73
CA GLN A 161 -2.12 1.71 -8.70
C GLN A 161 -2.86 2.39 -7.53
N LEU A 162 -3.86 3.22 -7.85
CA LEU A 162 -4.73 3.86 -6.86
C LEU A 162 -5.57 2.83 -6.10
N TYR A 163 -6.22 1.90 -6.82
CA TYR A 163 -7.08 0.88 -6.25
C TYR A 163 -6.36 -0.04 -5.24
N PHE A 164 -5.10 -0.36 -5.48
CA PHE A 164 -4.27 -1.13 -4.55
C PHE A 164 -3.59 -0.26 -3.47
N GLY A 165 -3.87 1.03 -3.42
CA GLY A 165 -3.31 1.94 -2.42
C GLY A 165 -1.80 2.14 -2.55
N GLN A 166 -1.22 1.88 -3.74
CA GLN A 166 0.21 2.07 -3.96
C GLN A 166 0.58 3.56 -4.03
N PHE A 167 -0.28 4.36 -4.62
CA PHE A 167 -0.12 5.81 -4.74
C PHE A 167 -1.44 6.51 -4.45
N SER A 168 -1.37 7.71 -3.91
CA SER A 168 -2.48 8.63 -3.76
C SER A 168 -2.85 9.31 -5.09
N VAL A 169 -4.02 9.92 -5.15
CA VAL A 169 -4.45 10.74 -6.29
C VAL A 169 -3.46 11.87 -6.56
N GLN A 170 -2.97 12.51 -5.50
CA GLN A 170 -2.04 13.65 -5.61
C GLN A 170 -0.67 13.22 -6.16
N GLU A 171 -0.14 12.08 -5.71
CA GLU A 171 1.12 11.53 -6.23
C GLU A 171 1.00 11.18 -7.72
N LEU A 172 -0.08 10.53 -8.12
CA LEU A 172 -0.31 10.21 -9.54
C LEU A 172 -0.52 11.46 -10.39
N ALA A 173 -1.16 12.49 -9.85
CA ALA A 173 -1.32 13.77 -10.55
C ALA A 173 0.02 14.50 -10.73
N ALA A 174 0.88 14.51 -9.71
CA ALA A 174 2.21 15.11 -9.78
C ALA A 174 3.09 14.47 -10.88
N GLU A 175 2.90 13.17 -11.11
CA GLU A 175 3.60 12.40 -12.15
C GLU A 175 2.86 12.40 -13.51
N ASN A 176 1.81 13.24 -13.68
CA ASN A 176 0.98 13.30 -14.87
C ASN A 176 0.35 11.96 -15.28
N ARG A 177 0.13 11.05 -14.32
CA ARG A 177 -0.50 9.75 -14.54
C ARG A 177 -2.03 9.85 -14.50
N LEU A 178 -2.56 10.92 -13.91
CA LEU A 178 -3.98 11.28 -13.96
C LEU A 178 -4.14 12.80 -14.05
N LYS A 179 -5.34 13.24 -14.46
CA LYS A 179 -5.71 14.66 -14.51
C LYS A 179 -6.86 14.90 -13.55
N ILE A 180 -6.71 15.91 -12.71
CA ILE A 180 -7.75 16.39 -11.80
C ILE A 180 -8.41 17.61 -12.44
N HIS A 181 -9.71 17.55 -12.69
CA HIS A 181 -10.53 18.66 -13.16
C HIS A 181 -11.33 19.28 -12.00
N ASN A 182 -11.59 18.50 -10.94
CA ASN A 182 -12.30 18.90 -9.73
C ASN A 182 -11.55 18.43 -8.48
N GLN A 183 -11.02 19.38 -7.73
CA GLN A 183 -10.19 19.07 -6.54
C GLN A 183 -11.00 18.49 -5.37
N GLU A 184 -12.27 18.91 -5.22
CA GLU A 184 -13.13 18.36 -4.17
C GLU A 184 -13.44 16.88 -4.44
N ALA A 185 -13.74 16.55 -5.69
CA ALA A 185 -13.96 15.16 -6.11
C ALA A 185 -12.70 14.30 -5.95
N ALA A 186 -11.51 14.85 -6.23
CA ALA A 186 -10.24 14.15 -6.03
C ALA A 186 -10.02 13.74 -4.58
N SER A 187 -10.40 14.58 -3.63
CA SER A 187 -10.27 14.29 -2.21
C SER A 187 -11.15 13.12 -1.72
N LEU A 188 -12.18 12.74 -2.47
CA LEU A 188 -13.00 11.57 -2.15
C LEU A 188 -12.30 10.25 -2.48
N LEU A 189 -11.35 10.23 -3.41
CA LEU A 189 -10.60 9.03 -3.77
C LEU A 189 -9.40 8.77 -2.87
N ASP A 190 -8.94 9.76 -2.11
CA ASP A 190 -7.82 9.63 -1.17
C ASP A 190 -8.28 9.22 0.25
N ARG A 191 -9.58 9.00 0.45
CA ARG A 191 -10.20 8.60 1.73
C ARG A 191 -10.62 7.15 1.71
#